data_0e6e5462ae084c99ef845d10fcc907ca
#
_entry.id   0e6e5462ae084c99ef845d10fcc907ca
#
_cell.length_a   1.000
_cell.length_b   1.000
_cell.length_c   1.000
_cell.angle_alpha   90.00
_cell.angle_beta   90.00
_cell.angle_gamma   90.00
#
_symmetry.space_group_name_H-M   'P 1'
#
loop_
_entity.id
_entity.type
_entity.pdbx_description
1 polymer ?
#
loop_
_entity_poly.entity_id
_entity_poly.type
_entity_poly.pdbx_seq_one_letter_code
_entity_poly.pdbx_strand_id
1 'polypeptide(L)'
;MFSRNKKKKIYVIDIFGVIEAASSSISLSKKNTNMQKVIKTLHKIASKEKDDVAGVIIHLNTPGGTTGTSEEAAMMIEKVRERGIPVIASIADICCSGGYWIASACDYIFANRTSMTGSIGVIMQLPNINGLSDKLGVKQVTVKAGRMKDIGNPFRELTEEEREFLQEHAEETHEIFKAAVRKNRRDIPSDVPEIFDGRPFSADFALKNHLIDEIGTFYDALDYLLGKAGVEEKDIKLQQNVEKKGLLSKLFSLEVDNSLVNVLADYLAGKSLSSR
;
A
#
# COMPACT_ATOMS: atom_id res chain seq x y z
N MET A 1 13.46 9.91 -42.15
CA MET A 1 12.38 10.27 -41.18
C MET A 1 12.75 9.63 -39.84
N PHE A 2 13.42 10.36 -38.96
CA PHE A 2 13.81 9.81 -37.64
C PHE A 2 12.55 9.68 -36.78
N SER A 3 12.05 8.46 -36.59
CA SER A 3 11.06 8.18 -35.54
C SER A 3 11.66 8.58 -34.22
N ARG A 4 11.17 9.65 -33.60
CA ARG A 4 11.50 10.04 -32.24
C ARG A 4 11.03 8.89 -31.34
N ASN A 5 11.96 8.04 -30.90
CA ASN A 5 11.65 6.93 -30.00
C ASN A 5 10.98 7.53 -28.75
N LYS A 6 9.68 7.33 -28.60
CA LYS A 6 8.88 7.87 -27.50
C LYS A 6 9.32 7.16 -26.22
N LYS A 7 9.92 7.91 -25.28
CA LYS A 7 10.35 7.34 -24.01
C LYS A 7 9.19 6.66 -23.29
N LYS A 8 9.37 5.40 -22.90
CA LYS A 8 8.41 4.67 -22.07
C LYS A 8 8.36 5.26 -20.66
N LYS A 9 7.24 5.13 -19.98
CA LYS A 9 7.05 5.67 -18.62
C LYS A 9 7.19 4.57 -17.58
N ILE A 10 7.93 4.84 -16.53
CA ILE A 10 7.85 4.10 -15.26
C ILE A 10 7.09 4.98 -14.27
N TYR A 11 6.05 4.42 -13.69
CA TYR A 11 5.27 5.08 -12.63
C TYR A 11 5.79 4.62 -11.28
N VAL A 12 6.13 5.59 -10.42
CA VAL A 12 6.45 5.35 -9.00
C VAL A 12 5.27 5.84 -8.18
N ILE A 13 4.69 4.95 -7.40
CA ILE A 13 3.52 5.21 -6.56
C ILE A 13 3.90 4.96 -5.11
N ASP A 14 4.00 6.03 -4.34
CA ASP A 14 4.30 5.95 -2.90
C ASP A 14 3.01 5.67 -2.12
N ILE A 15 3.06 4.68 -1.22
CA ILE A 15 2.00 4.37 -0.25
C ILE A 15 2.63 4.41 1.14
N PHE A 16 2.55 5.57 1.78
CA PHE A 16 3.18 5.87 3.05
C PHE A 16 2.14 6.24 4.11
N GLY A 17 2.38 5.79 5.33
CA GLY A 17 1.50 6.02 6.47
C GLY A 17 0.28 5.12 6.47
N VAL A 18 -0.75 5.48 7.23
CA VAL A 18 -1.96 4.66 7.39
C VAL A 18 -2.81 4.69 6.11
N ILE A 19 -3.29 3.52 5.70
CA ILE A 19 -4.19 3.37 4.53
C ILE A 19 -5.62 3.72 4.94
N GLU A 20 -6.13 4.82 4.37
CA GLU A 20 -7.50 5.31 4.61
C GLU A 20 -8.16 5.72 3.30
N ALA A 21 -9.49 5.57 3.20
CA ALA A 21 -10.26 5.93 2.00
C ALA A 21 -10.20 7.43 1.69
N ALA A 22 -10.19 8.27 2.72
CA ALA A 22 -10.03 9.72 2.59
C ALA A 22 -9.03 10.21 3.65
N SER A 23 -8.04 11.00 3.24
CA SER A 23 -7.28 11.79 4.20
C SER A 23 -8.25 12.83 4.78
N SER A 24 -8.56 12.74 6.08
CA SER A 24 -9.31 13.79 6.74
C SER A 24 -8.59 15.11 6.53
N SER A 25 -9.29 16.13 6.04
CA SER A 25 -8.75 17.48 5.80
C SER A 25 -8.22 18.17 7.07
N ILE A 26 -8.37 17.52 8.23
CA ILE A 26 -7.94 17.98 9.56
C ILE A 26 -6.68 17.23 10.04
N SER A 27 -6.18 16.23 9.31
CA SER A 27 -4.92 15.58 9.68
C SER A 27 -3.77 16.58 9.54
N LEU A 28 -3.27 17.08 10.68
CA LEU A 28 -2.03 17.86 10.81
C LEU A 28 -0.79 17.04 10.37
N SER A 29 -0.95 15.76 10.12
CA SER A 29 0.06 14.84 9.62
C SER A 29 0.00 14.76 8.09
N LYS A 30 0.87 15.49 7.41
CA LYS A 30 1.12 15.39 5.95
C LYS A 30 1.69 14.04 5.49
N LYS A 31 1.68 13.01 6.35
CA LYS A 31 2.43 11.77 6.12
C LYS A 31 1.62 10.66 5.43
N ASN A 32 0.28 10.73 5.40
CA ASN A 32 -0.53 9.67 4.80
C ASN A 32 -0.75 9.89 3.31
N THR A 33 -0.54 8.83 2.52
CA THR A 33 -0.82 8.86 1.08
C THR A 33 -2.33 8.94 0.83
N ASN A 34 -2.73 9.77 -0.13
CA ASN A 34 -4.12 9.82 -0.57
C ASN A 34 -4.45 8.60 -1.45
N MET A 35 -5.06 7.58 -0.87
CA MET A 35 -5.35 6.31 -1.54
C MET A 35 -6.33 6.45 -2.72
N GLN A 36 -7.27 7.39 -2.67
CA GLN A 36 -8.15 7.67 -3.81
C GLN A 36 -7.37 8.12 -5.05
N LYS A 37 -6.28 8.88 -4.86
CA LYS A 37 -5.39 9.25 -5.98
C LYS A 37 -4.58 8.07 -6.47
N VAL A 38 -4.10 7.20 -5.58
CA VAL A 38 -3.40 5.95 -5.93
C VAL A 38 -4.29 5.09 -6.82
N ILE A 39 -5.50 4.76 -6.36
CA ILE A 39 -6.48 3.94 -7.08
C ILE A 39 -6.81 4.55 -8.46
N LYS A 40 -7.10 5.86 -8.52
CA LYS A 40 -7.34 6.56 -9.79
C LYS A 40 -6.13 6.54 -10.73
N THR A 41 -4.93 6.60 -10.19
CA THR A 41 -3.69 6.54 -10.99
C THR A 41 -3.50 5.15 -11.55
N LEU A 42 -3.66 4.09 -10.75
CA LEU A 42 -3.61 2.70 -11.21
C LEU A 42 -4.66 2.43 -12.28
N HIS A 43 -5.89 2.90 -12.10
CA HIS A 43 -6.95 2.79 -13.11
C HIS A 43 -6.55 3.47 -14.43
N LYS A 44 -5.97 4.68 -14.38
CA LYS A 44 -5.46 5.37 -15.57
C LYS A 44 -4.30 4.62 -16.24
N ILE A 45 -3.44 3.95 -15.47
CA ILE A 45 -2.34 3.16 -16.01
C ILE A 45 -2.90 1.91 -16.70
N ALA A 46 -3.87 1.21 -16.09
CA ALA A 46 -4.54 0.06 -16.67
C ALA A 46 -5.27 0.39 -17.99
N SER A 47 -5.63 1.67 -18.22
CA SER A 47 -6.28 2.13 -19.46
C SER A 47 -5.29 2.58 -20.53
N LYS A 48 -3.97 2.49 -20.29
CA LYS A 48 -2.94 2.91 -21.27
C LYS A 48 -2.55 1.77 -22.21
N GLU A 49 -1.99 2.15 -23.35
CA GLU A 49 -1.31 1.18 -24.22
C GLU A 49 -0.04 0.67 -23.51
N LYS A 50 0.16 -0.66 -23.55
CA LYS A 50 1.30 -1.33 -22.93
C LYS A 50 2.64 -0.74 -23.38
N ASP A 51 2.73 -0.35 -24.67
CA ASP A 51 3.97 0.17 -25.25
C ASP A 51 4.37 1.56 -24.71
N ASP A 52 3.43 2.30 -24.12
CA ASP A 52 3.69 3.60 -23.47
C ASP A 52 4.21 3.47 -22.03
N VAL A 53 4.09 2.28 -21.42
CA VAL A 53 4.41 2.05 -20.00
C VAL A 53 5.43 0.92 -19.88
N ALA A 54 6.59 1.22 -19.31
CA ALA A 54 7.61 0.21 -19.02
C ALA A 54 7.25 -0.61 -17.77
N GLY A 55 6.61 0.03 -16.78
CA GLY A 55 6.13 -0.63 -15.58
C GLY A 55 5.73 0.32 -14.47
N VAL A 56 5.41 -0.27 -13.31
CA VAL A 56 5.01 0.45 -12.09
C VAL A 56 5.86 -0.05 -10.92
N ILE A 57 6.32 0.86 -10.08
CA ILE A 57 6.88 0.56 -8.76
C ILE A 57 5.90 1.06 -7.71
N ILE A 58 5.46 0.17 -6.83
CA ILE A 58 4.70 0.52 -5.62
C ILE A 58 5.70 0.57 -4.48
N HIS A 59 6.01 1.77 -4.01
CA HIS A 59 6.93 2.00 -2.90
C HIS A 59 6.14 2.11 -1.60
N LEU A 60 6.41 1.22 -0.66
CA LEU A 60 5.57 0.97 0.51
C LEU A 60 6.31 1.29 1.80
N ASN A 61 5.70 2.13 2.64
CA ASN A 61 6.10 2.36 4.03
C ASN A 61 4.84 2.60 4.88
N THR A 62 4.14 1.51 5.22
CA THR A 62 2.80 1.57 5.81
C THR A 62 2.56 0.46 6.84
N PRO A 63 1.94 0.75 7.99
CA PRO A 63 1.48 -0.27 8.93
C PRO A 63 0.21 -0.99 8.44
N GLY A 64 -0.40 -0.54 7.33
CA GLY A 64 -1.70 -0.99 6.86
C GLY A 64 -2.81 0.03 7.13
N GLY A 65 -4.04 -0.44 7.24
CA GLY A 65 -5.21 0.40 7.47
C GLY A 65 -6.51 -0.26 7.05
N THR A 66 -7.45 0.50 6.46
CA THR A 66 -8.79 0.01 6.12
C THR A 66 -8.74 -1.10 5.06
N THR A 67 -9.45 -2.19 5.34
CA THR A 67 -9.48 -3.40 4.51
C THR A 67 -10.01 -3.14 3.10
N GLY A 68 -11.17 -2.49 2.97
CA GLY A 68 -11.78 -2.21 1.67
C GLY A 68 -10.90 -1.34 0.75
N THR A 69 -10.19 -0.34 1.31
CA THR A 69 -9.26 0.49 0.51
C THR A 69 -8.04 -0.30 0.07
N SER A 70 -7.54 -1.19 0.93
CA SER A 70 -6.41 -2.07 0.60
C SER A 70 -6.77 -3.08 -0.48
N GLU A 71 -7.95 -3.68 -0.37
CA GLU A 71 -8.51 -4.60 -1.37
C GLU A 71 -8.69 -3.91 -2.73
N GLU A 72 -9.33 -2.73 -2.76
CA GLU A 72 -9.54 -1.97 -4.00
C GLU A 72 -8.21 -1.63 -4.68
N ALA A 73 -7.20 -1.21 -3.92
CA ALA A 73 -5.87 -0.93 -4.44
C ALA A 73 -5.21 -2.19 -5.01
N ALA A 74 -5.29 -3.33 -4.31
CA ALA A 74 -4.77 -4.62 -4.77
C ALA A 74 -5.46 -5.06 -6.08
N MET A 75 -6.78 -4.97 -6.17
CA MET A 75 -7.54 -5.27 -7.39
C MET A 75 -7.12 -4.36 -8.57
N MET A 76 -6.81 -3.09 -8.32
CA MET A 76 -6.32 -2.19 -9.37
C MET A 76 -4.92 -2.56 -9.84
N ILE A 77 -4.04 -3.05 -8.96
CA ILE A 77 -2.73 -3.59 -9.32
C ILE A 77 -2.90 -4.83 -10.20
N GLU A 78 -3.77 -5.76 -9.82
CA GLU A 78 -4.08 -6.95 -10.63
C GLU A 78 -4.54 -6.55 -12.05
N LYS A 79 -5.42 -5.55 -12.19
CA LYS A 79 -5.85 -5.03 -13.50
C LYS A 79 -4.70 -4.45 -14.34
N VAL A 80 -3.72 -3.79 -13.71
CA VAL A 80 -2.53 -3.29 -14.40
C VAL A 80 -1.69 -4.47 -14.91
N ARG A 81 -1.51 -5.51 -14.07
CA ARG A 81 -0.77 -6.73 -14.41
C ARG A 81 -1.46 -7.51 -15.56
N GLU A 82 -2.77 -7.62 -15.55
CA GLU A 82 -3.57 -8.24 -16.63
C GLU A 82 -3.35 -7.57 -17.99
N ARG A 83 -2.97 -6.29 -18.02
CA ARG A 83 -2.55 -5.58 -19.23
C ARG A 83 -1.13 -5.93 -19.66
N GLY A 84 -0.44 -6.81 -18.94
CA GLY A 84 0.96 -7.18 -19.18
C GLY A 84 1.94 -6.07 -18.83
N ILE A 85 1.56 -5.11 -17.98
CA ILE A 85 2.43 -4.07 -17.44
C ILE A 85 3.00 -4.60 -16.12
N PRO A 86 4.33 -4.75 -15.99
CA PRO A 86 4.93 -5.25 -14.77
C PRO A 86 4.75 -4.28 -13.60
N VAL A 87 4.40 -4.83 -12.43
CA VAL A 87 4.23 -4.08 -11.18
C VAL A 87 5.14 -4.67 -10.10
N ILE A 88 6.07 -3.88 -9.62
CA ILE A 88 7.06 -4.29 -8.62
C ILE A 88 6.79 -3.56 -7.30
N ALA A 89 6.76 -4.28 -6.19
CA ALA A 89 6.72 -3.69 -4.86
C ALA A 89 8.14 -3.47 -4.31
N SER A 90 8.35 -2.35 -3.64
CA SER A 90 9.55 -2.06 -2.86
C SER A 90 9.15 -1.65 -1.45
N ILE A 91 9.50 -2.45 -0.46
CA ILE A 91 9.20 -2.24 0.95
C ILE A 91 10.37 -1.50 1.61
N ALA A 92 10.06 -0.32 2.19
CA ALA A 92 11.04 0.48 2.94
C ALA A 92 11.22 -0.04 4.37
N ASP A 93 10.61 0.59 5.38
CA ASP A 93 10.76 0.17 6.78
C ASP A 93 9.70 -0.84 7.20
N ILE A 94 8.43 -0.60 6.79
CA ILE A 94 7.29 -1.41 7.21
C ILE A 94 6.28 -1.57 6.06
N CYS A 95 5.75 -2.79 5.91
CA CYS A 95 4.64 -3.07 5.00
C CYS A 95 3.77 -4.18 5.59
N CYS A 96 2.86 -3.81 6.48
CA CYS A 96 2.06 -4.74 7.26
C CYS A 96 0.57 -4.68 6.92
N SER A 97 -0.16 -5.77 7.24
CA SER A 97 -1.64 -5.82 7.13
C SER A 97 -2.12 -5.40 5.73
N GLY A 98 -3.01 -4.42 5.62
CA GLY A 98 -3.46 -3.89 4.33
C GLY A 98 -2.33 -3.46 3.38
N GLY A 99 -1.17 -3.04 3.91
CA GLY A 99 0.02 -2.76 3.10
C GLY A 99 0.56 -4.01 2.42
N TYR A 100 0.63 -5.13 3.17
CA TYR A 100 1.06 -6.40 2.59
C TYR A 100 0.01 -6.98 1.63
N TRP A 101 -1.29 -6.75 1.86
CA TRP A 101 -2.33 -7.09 0.89
C TRP A 101 -2.05 -6.45 -0.47
N ILE A 102 -1.73 -5.16 -0.47
CA ILE A 102 -1.35 -4.43 -1.69
C ILE A 102 -0.06 -4.98 -2.29
N ALA A 103 0.99 -5.19 -1.47
CA ALA A 103 2.27 -5.73 -1.94
C ALA A 103 2.11 -7.11 -2.57
N SER A 104 1.31 -7.99 -1.96
CA SER A 104 1.07 -9.35 -2.46
C SER A 104 0.47 -9.39 -3.86
N ALA A 105 -0.25 -8.34 -4.27
CA ALA A 105 -0.83 -8.22 -5.60
C ALA A 105 0.19 -7.83 -6.70
N CYS A 106 1.43 -7.48 -6.34
CA CYS A 106 2.50 -7.16 -7.30
C CYS A 106 3.13 -8.42 -7.92
N ASP A 107 3.85 -8.26 -9.04
CA ASP A 107 4.54 -9.37 -9.71
C ASP A 107 5.79 -9.82 -8.96
N TYR A 108 6.45 -8.90 -8.24
CA TYR A 108 7.68 -9.15 -7.51
C TYR A 108 7.81 -8.17 -6.34
N ILE A 109 8.36 -8.62 -5.22
CA ILE A 109 8.42 -7.86 -3.98
C ILE A 109 9.86 -7.82 -3.47
N PHE A 110 10.43 -6.62 -3.45
CA PHE A 110 11.68 -6.32 -2.76
C PHE A 110 11.41 -5.78 -1.36
N ALA A 111 12.26 -6.11 -0.41
CA ALA A 111 12.23 -5.52 0.92
C ALA A 111 13.64 -5.20 1.41
N ASN A 112 13.81 -4.05 2.07
CA ASN A 112 15.05 -3.78 2.80
C ASN A 112 15.24 -4.86 3.88
N ARG A 113 16.50 -5.26 4.14
CA ARG A 113 16.79 -6.35 5.09
C ARG A 113 16.22 -6.13 6.49
N THR A 114 16.12 -4.89 6.93
CA THR A 114 15.59 -4.52 8.25
C THR A 114 14.08 -4.26 8.25
N SER A 115 13.41 -4.43 7.11
CA SER A 115 11.96 -4.20 7.00
C SER A 115 11.17 -5.21 7.81
N MET A 116 9.97 -4.75 8.19
CA MET A 116 8.93 -5.58 8.81
C MET A 116 7.75 -5.69 7.87
N THR A 117 7.24 -6.93 7.66
CA THR A 117 6.14 -7.18 6.72
C THR A 117 5.20 -8.28 7.20
N GLY A 118 4.18 -8.65 6.42
CA GLY A 118 3.18 -9.64 6.81
C GLY A 118 2.06 -9.03 7.64
N SER A 119 1.90 -9.45 8.90
CA SER A 119 0.75 -9.06 9.75
C SER A 119 -0.58 -9.31 9.01
N ILE A 120 -0.72 -10.55 8.48
CA ILE A 120 -1.91 -10.96 7.73
C ILE A 120 -2.99 -11.32 8.75
N GLY A 121 -3.78 -10.32 9.10
CA GLY A 121 -4.81 -10.43 10.11
C GLY A 121 -5.76 -9.23 10.08
N VAL A 122 -6.87 -9.34 10.82
CA VAL A 122 -7.90 -8.31 10.96
C VAL A 122 -8.11 -8.00 12.44
N ILE A 123 -8.17 -6.73 12.79
CA ILE A 123 -8.50 -6.27 14.14
C ILE A 123 -9.61 -5.25 14.10
N MET A 124 -10.48 -5.27 15.10
CA MET A 124 -11.44 -4.23 15.42
C MET A 124 -11.22 -3.77 16.86
N GLN A 125 -10.82 -2.52 17.04
CA GLN A 125 -10.59 -1.94 18.35
C GLN A 125 -11.71 -0.96 18.68
N LEU A 126 -12.50 -1.30 19.69
CA LEU A 126 -13.63 -0.49 20.16
C LEU A 126 -13.32 0.00 21.57
N PRO A 127 -13.12 1.33 21.76
CA PRO A 127 -12.90 1.86 23.10
C PRO A 127 -14.18 1.73 23.94
N ASN A 128 -14.03 1.32 25.22
CA ASN A 128 -15.11 1.37 26.19
C ASN A 128 -14.76 2.42 27.25
N ILE A 129 -15.55 3.48 27.33
CA ILE A 129 -15.38 4.59 28.27
C ILE A 129 -16.55 4.71 29.24
N ASN A 130 -17.41 3.68 29.33
CA ASN A 130 -18.60 3.69 30.19
C ASN A 130 -18.24 4.05 31.65
N GLY A 131 -17.30 3.31 32.27
CA GLY A 131 -16.89 3.56 33.62
C GLY A 131 -16.22 4.93 33.84
N LEU A 132 -15.62 5.54 32.82
CA LEU A 132 -15.09 6.91 32.90
C LEU A 132 -16.22 7.93 32.83
N SER A 133 -17.19 7.75 31.95
CA SER A 133 -18.33 8.66 31.81
C SER A 133 -19.19 8.70 33.07
N ASP A 134 -19.38 7.56 33.74
CA ASP A 134 -20.08 7.49 35.02
C ASP A 134 -19.38 8.32 36.10
N LYS A 135 -18.04 8.21 36.22
CA LYS A 135 -17.25 8.99 37.18
C LYS A 135 -17.30 10.50 36.92
N LEU A 136 -17.46 10.90 35.66
CA LEU A 136 -17.56 12.31 35.26
C LEU A 136 -18.99 12.84 35.25
N GLY A 137 -19.99 11.99 35.58
CA GLY A 137 -21.41 12.36 35.52
C GLY A 137 -21.94 12.62 34.11
N VAL A 138 -21.24 12.17 33.08
CA VAL A 138 -21.64 12.29 31.66
C VAL A 138 -22.55 11.12 31.30
N LYS A 139 -23.75 11.42 30.79
CA LYS A 139 -24.70 10.42 30.32
C LYS A 139 -24.98 10.59 28.86
N GLN A 140 -24.84 9.52 28.10
CA GLN A 140 -25.29 9.45 26.70
C GLN A 140 -26.70 8.88 26.66
N VAL A 141 -27.62 9.58 26.01
CA VAL A 141 -28.97 9.10 25.72
C VAL A 141 -29.04 8.73 24.26
N THR A 142 -29.18 7.43 23.94
CA THR A 142 -29.29 6.95 22.58
C THR A 142 -30.74 6.62 22.25
N VAL A 143 -31.30 7.30 21.26
CA VAL A 143 -32.60 6.95 20.64
C VAL A 143 -32.29 6.27 19.31
N LYS A 144 -32.70 5.01 19.15
CA LYS A 144 -32.38 4.21 17.94
C LYS A 144 -33.58 3.44 17.42
N ALA A 145 -33.63 3.30 16.12
CA ALA A 145 -34.48 2.33 15.42
C ALA A 145 -33.55 1.27 14.79
N GLY A 146 -33.79 0.00 15.12
CA GLY A 146 -32.90 -1.11 14.82
C GLY A 146 -32.01 -1.46 16.03
N ARG A 147 -32.12 -2.70 16.49
CA ARG A 147 -31.48 -3.19 17.73
C ARG A 147 -29.97 -3.03 17.73
N MET A 148 -29.33 -3.36 16.62
CA MET A 148 -27.86 -3.34 16.45
C MET A 148 -27.30 -1.99 15.96
N LYS A 149 -28.15 -0.91 15.87
CA LYS A 149 -27.74 0.35 15.21
C LYS A 149 -26.61 1.10 15.96
N ASP A 150 -26.46 0.86 17.25
CA ASP A 150 -25.42 1.45 18.09
C ASP A 150 -24.34 0.44 18.51
N ILE A 151 -24.11 -0.59 17.69
CA ILE A 151 -23.00 -1.54 17.88
C ILE A 151 -21.70 -0.78 17.96
N GLY A 152 -20.86 -1.15 18.95
CA GLY A 152 -19.58 -0.47 19.19
C GLY A 152 -19.72 0.88 19.90
N ASN A 153 -20.89 1.22 20.48
CA ASN A 153 -21.07 2.44 21.28
C ASN A 153 -20.11 2.44 22.48
N PRO A 154 -19.21 3.43 22.62
CA PRO A 154 -18.20 3.45 23.67
C PRO A 154 -18.76 3.71 25.07
N PHE A 155 -20.02 4.16 25.19
CA PHE A 155 -20.64 4.52 26.48
C PHE A 155 -21.44 3.37 27.10
N ARG A 156 -21.35 2.18 26.59
CA ARG A 156 -21.94 0.97 27.16
C ARG A 156 -21.10 -0.26 26.88
N GLU A 157 -21.32 -1.31 27.64
CA GLU A 157 -20.74 -2.61 27.37
C GLU A 157 -21.26 -3.16 26.02
N LEU A 158 -20.37 -3.85 25.33
CA LEU A 158 -20.71 -4.64 24.15
C LEU A 158 -21.47 -5.88 24.60
N THR A 159 -22.61 -6.17 23.98
CA THR A 159 -23.34 -7.42 24.25
C THR A 159 -22.60 -8.62 23.64
N GLU A 160 -22.88 -9.84 24.14
CA GLU A 160 -22.28 -11.03 23.58
C GLU A 160 -22.66 -11.23 22.11
N GLU A 161 -23.93 -11.02 21.75
CA GLU A 161 -24.39 -11.05 20.37
C GLU A 161 -23.68 -10.05 19.46
N GLU A 162 -23.40 -8.84 19.93
CA GLU A 162 -22.62 -7.85 19.18
C GLU A 162 -21.16 -8.28 19.04
N ARG A 163 -20.59 -8.92 20.07
CA ARG A 163 -19.24 -9.45 20.04
C ARG A 163 -19.12 -10.59 19.01
N GLU A 164 -20.03 -11.54 19.05
CA GLU A 164 -20.08 -12.66 18.09
C GLU A 164 -20.20 -12.13 16.65
N PHE A 165 -21.13 -11.23 16.39
CA PHE A 165 -21.30 -10.61 15.07
C PHE A 165 -20.02 -9.93 14.56
N LEU A 166 -19.32 -9.16 15.40
CA LEU A 166 -18.08 -8.49 15.02
C LEU A 166 -16.93 -9.49 14.81
N GLN A 167 -16.89 -10.55 15.61
CA GLN A 167 -15.89 -11.61 15.49
C GLN A 167 -16.08 -12.37 14.15
N GLU A 168 -17.31 -12.78 13.82
CA GLU A 168 -17.62 -13.42 12.54
C GLU A 168 -17.22 -12.55 11.35
N HIS A 169 -17.52 -11.27 11.40
CA HIS A 169 -17.14 -10.33 10.34
C HIS A 169 -15.63 -10.17 10.22
N ALA A 170 -14.89 -10.15 11.33
CA ALA A 170 -13.42 -10.11 11.32
C ALA A 170 -12.83 -11.39 10.72
N GLU A 171 -13.37 -12.56 11.05
CA GLU A 171 -12.96 -13.86 10.52
C GLU A 171 -13.23 -13.94 9.02
N GLU A 172 -14.43 -13.56 8.56
CA GLU A 172 -14.78 -13.52 7.14
C GLU A 172 -13.79 -12.62 6.35
N THR A 173 -13.53 -11.42 6.85
CA THR A 173 -12.58 -10.49 6.24
C THR A 173 -11.17 -11.07 6.21
N HIS A 174 -10.76 -11.78 7.27
CA HIS A 174 -9.46 -12.44 7.35
C HIS A 174 -9.34 -13.56 6.32
N GLU A 175 -10.38 -14.39 6.12
CA GLU A 175 -10.39 -15.43 5.09
C GLU A 175 -10.25 -14.82 3.68
N ILE A 176 -10.93 -13.72 3.40
CA ILE A 176 -10.80 -12.99 2.13
C ILE A 176 -9.35 -12.52 1.94
N PHE A 177 -8.72 -11.94 2.97
CA PHE A 177 -7.33 -11.51 2.92
C PHE A 177 -6.37 -12.69 2.68
N LYS A 178 -6.54 -13.80 3.42
CA LYS A 178 -5.74 -15.02 3.23
C LYS A 178 -5.86 -15.56 1.82
N ALA A 179 -7.08 -15.61 1.28
CA ALA A 179 -7.34 -16.09 -0.08
C ALA A 179 -6.65 -15.20 -1.12
N ALA A 180 -6.69 -13.86 -0.97
CA ALA A 180 -6.01 -12.92 -1.86
C ALA A 180 -4.49 -13.11 -1.84
N VAL A 181 -3.89 -13.28 -0.65
CA VAL A 181 -2.46 -13.54 -0.52
C VAL A 181 -2.08 -14.87 -1.17
N ARG A 182 -2.79 -15.96 -0.88
CA ARG A 182 -2.51 -17.28 -1.47
C ARG A 182 -2.68 -17.32 -2.98
N LYS A 183 -3.64 -16.56 -3.52
CA LYS A 183 -3.83 -16.41 -4.98
C LYS A 183 -2.58 -15.85 -5.65
N ASN A 184 -1.95 -14.87 -5.04
CA ASN A 184 -0.84 -14.12 -5.62
C ASN A 184 0.54 -14.67 -5.23
N ARG A 185 0.65 -15.30 -4.05
CA ARG A 185 1.87 -15.88 -3.45
C ARG A 185 1.72 -17.39 -3.31
N ARG A 186 1.81 -18.13 -4.42
CA ARG A 186 1.48 -19.56 -4.51
C ARG A 186 2.46 -20.47 -3.77
N ASP A 187 3.69 -20.02 -3.56
CA ASP A 187 4.77 -20.80 -2.97
C ASP A 187 4.83 -20.65 -1.44
N ILE A 188 3.88 -19.94 -0.82
CA ILE A 188 3.79 -19.86 0.64
C ILE A 188 3.55 -21.27 1.20
N PRO A 189 4.42 -21.74 2.14
CA PRO A 189 4.28 -23.07 2.72
C PRO A 189 2.97 -23.21 3.50
N SER A 190 2.33 -24.38 3.38
CA SER A 190 1.08 -24.67 4.07
C SER A 190 1.27 -25.12 5.52
N ASP A 191 2.50 -25.52 5.88
CA ASP A 191 2.90 -26.04 7.19
C ASP A 191 3.44 -24.98 8.14
N VAL A 192 3.34 -23.70 7.78
CA VAL A 192 3.72 -22.54 8.60
C VAL A 192 2.48 -21.68 8.90
N PRO A 193 1.60 -22.12 9.84
CA PRO A 193 0.33 -21.46 10.11
C PRO A 193 0.49 -20.05 10.66
N GLU A 194 1.63 -19.72 11.28
CA GLU A 194 1.96 -18.41 11.84
C GLU A 194 1.92 -17.30 10.80
N ILE A 195 2.11 -17.62 9.53
CA ILE A 195 2.05 -16.65 8.43
C ILE A 195 0.71 -15.90 8.40
N PHE A 196 -0.36 -16.58 8.85
CA PHE A 196 -1.72 -16.07 8.80
C PHE A 196 -2.34 -15.80 10.19
N ASP A 197 -1.52 -15.66 11.23
CA ASP A 197 -2.03 -15.38 12.59
C ASP A 197 -2.00 -13.89 12.98
N GLY A 198 -1.65 -13.02 12.03
CA GLY A 198 -1.64 -11.57 12.23
C GLY A 198 -0.31 -11.00 12.72
N ARG A 199 0.71 -11.83 13.03
CA ARG A 199 2.03 -11.34 13.44
C ARG A 199 2.81 -10.74 12.28
N PRO A 200 3.64 -9.71 12.52
CA PRO A 200 4.59 -9.23 11.53
C PRO A 200 5.85 -10.09 11.52
N PHE A 201 6.59 -10.05 10.41
CA PHE A 201 7.81 -10.82 10.18
C PHE A 201 8.96 -9.93 9.73
N SER A 202 10.19 -10.35 10.01
CA SER A 202 11.39 -9.77 9.41
C SER A 202 11.46 -10.12 7.91
N ALA A 203 12.24 -9.34 7.17
CA ALA A 203 12.46 -9.59 5.75
C ALA A 203 13.10 -10.96 5.49
N ASP A 204 14.03 -11.42 6.34
CA ASP A 204 14.67 -12.74 6.20
C ASP A 204 13.64 -13.89 6.37
N PHE A 205 12.71 -13.78 7.34
CA PHE A 205 11.62 -14.76 7.49
C PHE A 205 10.68 -14.70 6.29
N ALA A 206 10.32 -13.50 5.84
CA ALA A 206 9.42 -13.29 4.72
C ALA A 206 10.00 -13.85 3.41
N LEU A 207 11.30 -13.69 3.17
CA LEU A 207 11.99 -14.28 2.04
C LEU A 207 11.99 -15.81 2.10
N LYS A 208 12.35 -16.38 3.25
CA LYS A 208 12.39 -17.85 3.46
C LYS A 208 11.03 -18.51 3.19
N ASN A 209 9.94 -17.79 3.49
CA ASN A 209 8.58 -18.30 3.37
C ASN A 209 7.83 -17.75 2.16
N HIS A 210 8.53 -17.21 1.17
CA HIS A 210 7.98 -16.72 -0.10
C HIS A 210 6.94 -15.59 0.03
N LEU A 211 6.95 -14.87 1.15
CA LEU A 211 6.16 -13.65 1.32
C LEU A 211 6.75 -12.49 0.52
N ILE A 212 8.05 -12.45 0.35
CA ILE A 212 8.78 -11.55 -0.56
C ILE A 212 9.68 -12.36 -1.48
N ASP A 213 10.19 -11.73 -2.54
CA ASP A 213 10.99 -12.41 -3.54
C ASP A 213 12.49 -12.15 -3.38
N GLU A 214 12.87 -10.96 -2.86
CA GLU A 214 14.27 -10.60 -2.73
C GLU A 214 14.49 -9.55 -1.62
N ILE A 215 15.66 -9.62 -0.97
CA ILE A 215 16.17 -8.57 -0.11
C ILE A 215 16.87 -7.55 -0.99
N GLY A 216 16.37 -6.33 -1.02
CA GLY A 216 16.93 -5.26 -1.84
C GLY A 216 16.26 -3.92 -1.55
N THR A 217 16.86 -2.88 -2.12
CA THR A 217 16.44 -1.50 -1.98
C THR A 217 15.42 -1.11 -3.08
N PHE A 218 14.93 0.12 -3.01
CA PHE A 218 14.15 0.72 -4.09
C PHE A 218 14.90 0.72 -5.45
N TYR A 219 16.21 0.91 -5.41
CA TYR A 219 17.04 0.95 -6.62
C TYR A 219 17.20 -0.44 -7.25
N ASP A 220 17.31 -1.48 -6.42
CA ASP A 220 17.31 -2.87 -6.92
C ASP A 220 15.98 -3.21 -7.58
N ALA A 221 14.87 -2.78 -7.02
CA ALA A 221 13.54 -2.92 -7.63
C ALA A 221 13.42 -2.18 -8.97
N LEU A 222 14.02 -0.98 -9.07
CA LEU A 222 14.06 -0.22 -10.33
C LEU A 222 14.91 -0.92 -11.39
N ASP A 223 16.11 -1.35 -11.03
CA ASP A 223 17.02 -2.06 -11.95
C ASP A 223 16.38 -3.38 -12.46
N TYR A 224 15.72 -4.12 -11.55
CA TYR A 224 14.95 -5.31 -11.92
C TYR A 224 13.83 -4.99 -12.91
N LEU A 225 13.06 -3.92 -12.66
CA LEU A 225 11.98 -3.50 -13.56
C LEU A 225 12.51 -3.11 -14.93
N LEU A 226 13.62 -2.39 -15.01
CA LEU A 226 14.27 -2.02 -16.28
C LEU A 226 14.67 -3.24 -17.08
N GLY A 227 15.31 -4.22 -16.42
CA GLY A 227 15.68 -5.50 -17.03
C GLY A 227 14.46 -6.27 -17.54
N LYS A 228 13.42 -6.38 -16.72
CA LYS A 228 12.16 -7.07 -17.08
C LYS A 228 11.43 -6.41 -18.25
N ALA A 229 11.45 -5.09 -18.33
CA ALA A 229 10.82 -4.32 -19.40
C ALA A 229 11.66 -4.27 -20.69
N GLY A 230 12.92 -4.72 -20.65
CA GLY A 230 13.85 -4.66 -21.79
C GLY A 230 14.13 -3.23 -22.26
N VAL A 231 14.21 -2.28 -21.33
CA VAL A 231 14.44 -0.85 -21.61
C VAL A 231 15.70 -0.35 -20.91
N GLU A 232 16.43 0.51 -21.59
CA GLU A 232 17.56 1.20 -20.97
C GLU A 232 17.06 2.45 -20.27
N GLU A 233 17.78 2.86 -19.25
CA GLU A 233 17.51 4.02 -18.44
C GLU A 233 17.34 5.32 -19.24
N LYS A 234 18.16 5.52 -20.28
CA LYS A 234 18.07 6.67 -21.18
C LYS A 234 16.74 6.76 -21.96
N ASP A 235 16.02 5.65 -22.10
CA ASP A 235 14.78 5.51 -22.88
C ASP A 235 13.52 5.58 -22.04
N ILE A 236 13.65 5.85 -20.75
CA ILE A 236 12.53 5.97 -19.81
C ILE A 236 12.27 7.42 -19.38
N LYS A 237 11.06 7.63 -18.89
CA LYS A 237 10.65 8.81 -18.13
C LYS A 237 10.00 8.37 -16.83
N LEU A 238 10.64 8.68 -15.71
CA LEU A 238 10.05 8.47 -14.40
C LEU A 238 8.89 9.43 -14.18
N GLN A 239 7.79 8.91 -13.67
CA GLN A 239 6.62 9.68 -13.31
C GLN A 239 6.18 9.29 -11.90
N GLN A 240 6.57 10.10 -10.93
CA GLN A 240 6.12 9.94 -9.56
C GLN A 240 4.69 10.48 -9.40
N ASN A 241 3.98 9.99 -8.40
CA ASN A 241 2.62 10.41 -8.06
C ASN A 241 2.61 11.79 -7.39
N VAL A 242 3.24 12.78 -8.05
CA VAL A 242 3.34 14.15 -7.56
C VAL A 242 2.03 14.86 -7.83
N GLU A 243 1.47 15.48 -6.80
CA GLU A 243 0.43 16.48 -6.96
C GLU A 243 0.91 17.55 -7.97
N LYS A 244 0.19 17.72 -9.08
CA LYS A 244 0.29 18.98 -9.81
C LYS A 244 -0.21 20.06 -8.87
N LYS A 245 0.70 20.76 -8.21
CA LYS A 245 0.35 21.92 -7.40
C LYS A 245 -0.44 22.85 -8.30
N GLY A 246 -1.69 23.18 -7.92
CA GLY A 246 -2.49 24.20 -8.60
C GLY A 246 -1.73 25.54 -8.59
N LEU A 247 -2.04 26.43 -9.53
CA LEU A 247 -1.34 27.72 -9.68
C LEU A 247 -1.24 28.52 -8.37
N LEU A 248 -2.24 28.41 -7.47
CA LEU A 248 -2.26 29.03 -6.15
C LEU A 248 -1.30 28.39 -5.14
N SER A 249 -1.01 27.08 -5.22
CA SER A 249 -0.07 26.44 -4.31
C SER A 249 1.39 26.76 -4.64
N LYS A 250 1.69 27.23 -5.88
CA LYS A 250 3.00 27.75 -6.25
C LYS A 250 3.36 29.07 -5.56
N LEU A 251 2.37 29.85 -5.15
CA LEU A 251 2.56 31.12 -4.45
C LEU A 251 2.81 30.96 -2.94
N PHE A 252 2.41 29.82 -2.35
CA PHE A 252 2.52 29.56 -0.90
C PHE A 252 3.42 28.36 -0.55
N SER A 253 4.15 27.77 -1.50
CA SER A 253 5.02 26.63 -1.20
C SER A 253 6.41 27.09 -0.81
N LEU A 254 6.65 27.18 0.48
CA LEU A 254 7.94 26.84 1.05
C LEU A 254 8.22 25.38 0.68
N GLU A 255 9.38 25.13 0.14
CA GLU A 255 9.93 23.90 -0.42
C GLU A 255 9.41 22.63 0.24
N VAL A 256 8.61 21.84 -0.47
CA VAL A 256 8.40 20.43 -0.17
C VAL A 256 9.26 19.64 -1.14
N ASP A 257 10.23 19.03 -0.55
CA ASP A 257 11.31 18.21 -1.06
C ASP A 257 10.82 17.21 -2.14
N ASN A 258 11.26 17.40 -3.36
CA ASN A 258 11.22 16.43 -4.45
C ASN A 258 12.38 15.42 -4.30
N SER A 259 12.69 15.00 -3.07
CA SER A 259 13.94 14.31 -2.76
C SER A 259 14.13 13.03 -3.56
N LEU A 260 13.08 12.19 -3.71
CA LEU A 260 13.19 10.94 -4.46
C LEU A 260 13.37 11.14 -5.96
N VAL A 261 12.66 12.11 -6.58
CA VAL A 261 12.84 12.38 -8.02
C VAL A 261 14.19 13.01 -8.31
N ASN A 262 14.67 13.89 -7.42
CA ASN A 262 16.00 14.50 -7.57
C ASN A 262 17.10 13.46 -7.27
N VAL A 263 16.95 12.64 -6.22
CA VAL A 263 17.86 11.54 -5.90
C VAL A 263 17.86 10.47 -7.00
N LEU A 264 16.70 10.15 -7.58
CA LEU A 264 16.61 9.26 -8.75
C LEU A 264 17.27 9.88 -9.98
N ALA A 265 17.03 11.16 -10.24
CA ALA A 265 17.67 11.87 -11.36
C ALA A 265 19.20 11.90 -11.20
N ASP A 266 19.70 12.14 -9.98
CA ASP A 266 21.13 12.14 -9.66
C ASP A 266 21.76 10.75 -9.73
N TYR A 267 21.06 9.71 -9.25
CA TYR A 267 21.46 8.30 -9.37
C TYR A 267 21.57 7.89 -10.84
N LEU A 268 20.57 8.22 -11.63
CA LEU A 268 20.53 7.96 -13.06
C LEU A 268 21.67 8.71 -13.81
N ALA A 269 21.92 9.96 -13.45
CA ALA A 269 23.04 10.73 -14.00
C ALA A 269 24.42 10.16 -13.59
N GLY A 270 24.53 9.64 -12.36
CA GLY A 270 25.78 9.03 -11.84
C GLY A 270 26.16 7.73 -12.53
N LYS A 271 25.20 6.85 -12.83
CA LYS A 271 25.45 5.61 -13.60
C LYS A 271 25.94 5.91 -15.03
N SER A 272 25.48 7.01 -15.65
CA SER A 272 25.95 7.38 -17.00
C SER A 272 27.42 7.80 -17.06
N LEU A 273 28.02 8.18 -15.90
CA LEU A 273 29.43 8.57 -15.81
C LEU A 273 30.36 7.39 -15.49
N SER A 274 29.85 6.28 -14.95
CA SER A 274 30.66 5.09 -14.60
C SER A 274 30.77 4.05 -15.72
N SER A 275 30.11 4.27 -16.85
CA SER A 275 30.11 3.39 -18.05
C SER A 275 30.98 3.93 -19.21
N ARG A 276 31.99 4.75 -18.88
CA ARG A 276 33.03 5.18 -19.84
C ARG A 276 34.39 4.63 -19.48
#